data_3b46b3eeb6118e32b5845dfe60220b84
#
_entry.id   3b46b3eeb6118e32b5845dfe60220b84
#
_cell.length_a   1.000
_cell.length_b   1.000
_cell.length_c   1.000
_cell.angle_alpha   90.00
_cell.angle_beta   90.00
_cell.angle_gamma   90.00
#
_symmetry.space_group_name_H-M   'P 1'
#
loop_
_entity.id
_entity.type
_entity.pdbx_description
1 polymer ?
#
loop_
_entity_poly.entity_id
_entity_poly.type
_entity_poly.pdbx_seq_one_letter_code
_entity_poly.pdbx_strand_id
1 'polypeptide(L)'
;MGDNRISSRRILFATIGSLGDLHPCLALALELQQRGHHVTIATTEFYRSRVESLGLGFQSLRPNWKPNDPELIRQCEDLKRGPEILFRRLILPELRGTYTDLLNAAAGADLMIACELVYAAPLVAEKLGVRWVSAILSPCSFLSAHDPSLLVNIPALYRLRTAGWRINRLALDLGCLATRHWWDPVRELRRDLGLRIECDPLVRDKFSRHLVLALFSRHLAQPQPDWPAQTVQPGFAFFDQQNADSHPSPELAAFLAAGDAPIVFTLGSTAVHNPGNFYEASMEAARRLGRRAVLLGANAAINTPNVIAVPYVPYSQIFPPAAVIVHQGGSGTTGQAMRAGRPMLFVPYGWDQSDNGVRVERLGAGLCLSRTEYSADTASAVLARLLNQPRFAIKAADLAAQVRQEDALTAACNAIDSIL
;
A
#
# COMPACT_ATOMS: atom_id res chain seq x y z
N MET A 1 -40.39 -5.55 13.96
CA MET A 1 -39.13 -5.18 13.28
C MET A 1 -38.30 -4.44 14.31
N GLY A 2 -37.36 -5.13 14.96
CA GLY A 2 -36.49 -4.51 15.95
C GLY A 2 -35.54 -3.52 15.26
N ASP A 3 -35.55 -2.29 15.73
CA ASP A 3 -34.63 -1.23 15.31
C ASP A 3 -33.21 -1.63 15.78
N ASN A 4 -32.48 -2.33 14.93
CA ASN A 4 -31.13 -2.80 15.19
C ASN A 4 -30.14 -1.64 14.92
N ARG A 5 -30.36 -0.49 15.61
CA ARG A 5 -29.42 0.61 15.58
C ARG A 5 -28.13 0.12 16.23
N ILE A 6 -27.10 -0.10 15.43
CA ILE A 6 -25.74 -0.31 15.92
C ILE A 6 -25.43 0.87 16.85
N SER A 7 -25.13 0.58 18.12
CA SER A 7 -24.77 1.64 19.07
C SER A 7 -23.52 2.34 18.57
N SER A 8 -23.55 3.68 18.51
CA SER A 8 -22.40 4.48 18.12
C SER A 8 -21.17 4.12 18.95
N ARG A 9 -20.05 3.88 18.30
CA ARG A 9 -18.78 3.47 18.89
C ARG A 9 -17.68 4.47 18.56
N ARG A 10 -16.68 4.56 19.42
CA ARG A 10 -15.47 5.35 19.22
C ARG A 10 -14.39 4.46 18.64
N ILE A 11 -14.03 4.69 17.37
CA ILE A 11 -13.07 3.89 16.63
C ILE A 11 -11.83 4.74 16.34
N LEU A 12 -10.67 4.23 16.70
CA LEU A 12 -9.38 4.86 16.44
C LEU A 12 -8.66 4.10 15.33
N PHE A 13 -8.31 4.78 14.25
CA PHE A 13 -7.34 4.28 13.27
C PHE A 13 -5.95 4.80 13.62
N ALA A 14 -4.94 3.95 13.50
CA ALA A 14 -3.54 4.31 13.67
C ALA A 14 -2.73 3.89 12.44
N THR A 15 -2.08 4.83 11.77
CA THR A 15 -1.28 4.58 10.58
C THR A 15 -0.06 5.47 10.51
N ILE A 16 1.05 4.91 10.05
CA ILE A 16 2.33 5.59 9.80
C ILE A 16 2.74 5.26 8.38
N GLY A 17 3.19 6.27 7.63
CA GLY A 17 3.70 6.06 6.28
C GLY A 17 3.23 7.10 5.28
N SER A 18 3.04 6.66 4.05
CA SER A 18 2.65 7.47 2.90
C SER A 18 1.13 7.54 2.70
N LEU A 19 0.70 8.18 1.61
CA LEU A 19 -0.71 8.12 1.20
C LEU A 19 -1.17 6.68 0.90
N GLY A 20 -0.25 5.78 0.53
CA GLY A 20 -0.56 4.36 0.34
C GLY A 20 -1.06 3.69 1.62
N ASP A 21 -0.57 4.14 2.78
CA ASP A 21 -0.97 3.64 4.10
C ASP A 21 -2.20 4.37 4.64
N LEU A 22 -2.33 5.66 4.34
CA LEU A 22 -3.42 6.49 4.84
C LEU A 22 -4.74 6.27 4.08
N HIS A 23 -4.72 6.16 2.75
CA HIS A 23 -5.93 6.09 1.93
C HIS A 23 -6.86 4.92 2.28
N PRO A 24 -6.37 3.67 2.48
CA PRO A 24 -7.24 2.58 2.92
C PRO A 24 -7.90 2.85 4.28
N CYS A 25 -7.17 3.49 5.20
CA CYS A 25 -7.71 3.89 6.50
C CYS A 25 -8.81 4.94 6.35
N LEU A 26 -8.62 5.96 5.48
CA LEU A 26 -9.63 6.98 5.22
C LEU A 26 -10.88 6.39 4.60
N ALA A 27 -10.74 5.45 3.65
CA ALA A 27 -11.87 4.78 3.01
C ALA A 27 -12.73 4.04 4.04
N LEU A 28 -12.12 3.22 4.91
CA LEU A 28 -12.81 2.51 5.97
C LEU A 28 -13.38 3.46 7.03
N ALA A 29 -12.65 4.51 7.40
CA ALA A 29 -13.07 5.50 8.38
C ALA A 29 -14.34 6.24 7.96
N LEU A 30 -14.42 6.64 6.69
CA LEU A 30 -15.60 7.32 6.15
C LEU A 30 -16.82 6.39 6.09
N GLU A 31 -16.63 5.12 5.69
CA GLU A 31 -17.70 4.14 5.70
C GLU A 31 -18.21 3.88 7.13
N LEU A 32 -17.33 3.71 8.11
CA LEU A 32 -17.71 3.53 9.52
C LEU A 32 -18.39 4.80 10.10
N GLN A 33 -17.94 5.99 9.69
CA GLN A 33 -18.61 7.24 10.07
C GLN A 33 -20.04 7.31 9.50
N GLN A 34 -20.23 6.89 8.24
CA GLN A 34 -21.57 6.81 7.64
C GLN A 34 -22.48 5.81 8.35
N ARG A 35 -21.90 4.76 8.97
CA ARG A 35 -22.62 3.80 9.83
C ARG A 35 -22.94 4.35 11.23
N GLY A 36 -22.54 5.59 11.53
CA GLY A 36 -22.84 6.28 12.78
C GLY A 36 -21.80 6.15 13.88
N HIS A 37 -20.59 5.66 13.56
CA HIS A 37 -19.49 5.61 14.52
C HIS A 37 -18.73 6.95 14.59
N HIS A 38 -18.10 7.22 15.73
CA HIS A 38 -17.17 8.34 15.89
C HIS A 38 -15.76 7.86 15.56
N VAL A 39 -15.20 8.37 14.46
CA VAL A 39 -13.92 7.89 13.95
C VAL A 39 -12.84 8.96 14.08
N THR A 40 -11.69 8.54 14.61
CA THR A 40 -10.48 9.36 14.74
C THR A 40 -9.31 8.69 14.02
N ILE A 41 -8.50 9.46 13.30
CA ILE A 41 -7.28 9.00 12.65
C ILE A 41 -6.07 9.50 13.44
N ALA A 42 -5.26 8.59 13.95
CA ALA A 42 -3.95 8.88 14.53
C ALA A 42 -2.86 8.65 13.46
N THR A 43 -2.22 9.71 13.03
CA THR A 43 -1.17 9.67 12.00
C THR A 43 -0.24 10.87 12.13
N THR A 44 0.78 10.98 11.24
CA THR A 44 1.70 12.12 11.24
C THR A 44 0.96 13.45 11.07
N GLU A 45 1.45 14.50 11.73
CA GLU A 45 0.91 15.87 11.68
C GLU A 45 0.76 16.39 10.24
N PHE A 46 1.61 15.92 9.33
CA PHE A 46 1.57 16.27 7.91
C PHE A 46 0.19 16.06 7.27
N TYR A 47 -0.60 15.09 7.75
CA TYR A 47 -1.91 14.78 7.19
C TYR A 47 -3.09 15.38 7.93
N ARG A 48 -2.88 16.22 8.97
CA ARG A 48 -3.96 16.82 9.78
C ARG A 48 -5.04 17.47 8.92
N SER A 49 -4.66 18.43 8.10
CA SER A 49 -5.62 19.19 7.28
C SER A 49 -6.43 18.30 6.34
N ARG A 50 -5.79 17.24 5.81
CA ARG A 50 -6.46 16.28 4.95
C ARG A 50 -7.50 15.44 5.72
N VAL A 51 -7.16 14.98 6.91
CA VAL A 51 -8.08 14.18 7.74
C VAL A 51 -9.27 15.03 8.22
N GLU A 52 -8.97 16.22 8.74
CA GLU A 52 -9.99 17.15 9.26
C GLU A 52 -10.93 17.67 8.16
N SER A 53 -10.43 17.87 6.91
CA SER A 53 -11.28 18.26 5.77
C SER A 53 -12.31 17.21 5.37
N LEU A 54 -12.12 15.94 5.79
CA LEU A 54 -13.08 14.85 5.60
C LEU A 54 -14.10 14.74 6.76
N GLY A 55 -14.05 15.63 7.76
CA GLY A 55 -14.90 15.56 8.93
C GLY A 55 -14.54 14.44 9.91
N LEU A 56 -13.33 13.89 9.83
CA LEU A 56 -12.81 12.88 10.75
C LEU A 56 -12.05 13.52 11.90
N GLY A 57 -12.05 12.88 13.08
CA GLY A 57 -11.18 13.27 14.18
C GLY A 57 -9.72 13.05 13.84
N PHE A 58 -8.83 13.88 14.36
CA PHE A 58 -7.37 13.76 14.16
C PHE A 58 -6.62 13.72 15.48
N GLN A 59 -5.60 12.86 15.54
CA GLN A 59 -4.58 12.82 16.60
C GLN A 59 -3.19 12.71 15.96
N SER A 60 -2.23 13.51 16.45
CA SER A 60 -0.86 13.41 15.98
C SER A 60 -0.20 12.15 16.53
N LEU A 61 0.52 11.42 15.68
CA LEU A 61 1.21 10.19 16.02
C LEU A 61 2.65 10.24 15.53
N ARG A 62 3.62 10.00 16.41
CA ARG A 62 5.03 9.82 16.02
C ARG A 62 5.28 8.48 15.33
N PRO A 63 6.30 8.36 14.49
CA PRO A 63 7.26 9.39 14.09
C PRO A 63 6.59 10.47 13.22
N ASN A 64 6.92 11.73 13.53
CA ASN A 64 6.32 12.88 12.85
C ASN A 64 7.21 13.37 11.70
N TRP A 65 7.61 12.49 10.82
CA TRP A 65 8.34 12.81 9.60
C TRP A 65 7.41 13.35 8.50
N LYS A 66 8.03 13.96 7.48
CA LYS A 66 7.31 14.39 6.28
C LYS A 66 7.38 13.28 5.23
N PRO A 67 6.26 12.67 4.84
CA PRO A 67 6.24 11.56 3.86
C PRO A 67 6.73 11.94 2.46
N ASN A 68 6.91 13.22 2.19
CA ASN A 68 7.43 13.77 0.93
C ASN A 68 8.87 14.32 1.05
N ASP A 69 9.60 13.97 2.10
CA ASP A 69 11.01 14.34 2.25
C ASP A 69 11.88 13.49 1.29
N PRO A 70 12.51 14.10 0.26
CA PRO A 70 13.23 13.36 -0.77
C PRO A 70 14.44 12.59 -0.23
N GLU A 71 15.13 13.12 0.78
CA GLU A 71 16.29 12.46 1.38
C GLU A 71 15.88 11.24 2.19
N LEU A 72 14.82 11.36 2.98
CA LEU A 72 14.26 10.25 3.72
C LEU A 72 13.79 9.13 2.77
N ILE A 73 13.09 9.51 1.71
CA ILE A 73 12.61 8.59 0.67
C ILE A 73 13.80 7.88 0.01
N ARG A 74 14.82 8.62 -0.41
CA ARG A 74 16.02 8.08 -1.05
C ARG A 74 16.71 7.03 -0.17
N GLN A 75 16.80 7.29 1.13
CA GLN A 75 17.39 6.33 2.09
C GLN A 75 16.51 5.08 2.25
N CYS A 76 15.21 5.26 2.34
CA CYS A 76 14.26 4.16 2.49
C CYS A 76 14.10 3.32 1.21
N GLU A 77 14.35 3.88 0.03
CA GLU A 77 14.31 3.20 -1.27
C GLU A 77 15.64 2.52 -1.64
N ASP A 78 16.63 2.50 -0.76
CA ASP A 78 17.82 1.67 -0.95
C ASP A 78 17.42 0.18 -0.92
N LEU A 79 17.64 -0.51 -2.04
CA LEU A 79 17.20 -1.89 -2.24
C LEU A 79 17.81 -2.88 -1.22
N LYS A 80 18.98 -2.57 -0.65
CA LYS A 80 19.66 -3.43 0.33
C LYS A 80 19.38 -3.01 1.77
N ARG A 81 19.46 -1.72 2.04
CA ARG A 81 19.44 -1.14 3.40
C ARG A 81 18.11 -0.48 3.77
N GLY A 82 17.23 -0.24 2.81
CA GLY A 82 15.96 0.45 3.04
C GLY A 82 15.15 -0.12 4.22
N PRO A 83 14.90 -1.44 4.30
CA PRO A 83 14.23 -2.02 5.45
C PRO A 83 14.96 -1.79 6.79
N GLU A 84 16.29 -1.92 6.83
CA GLU A 84 17.06 -1.62 8.05
C GLU A 84 16.92 -0.16 8.46
N ILE A 85 16.99 0.77 7.51
CA ILE A 85 16.86 2.20 7.76
C ILE A 85 15.47 2.51 8.31
N LEU A 86 14.42 2.01 7.66
CA LEU A 86 13.04 2.22 8.14
C LEU A 86 12.86 1.73 9.57
N PHE A 87 13.18 0.47 9.84
CA PHE A 87 12.92 -0.09 11.17
C PHE A 87 13.86 0.50 12.22
N ARG A 88 15.18 0.45 12.01
CA ARG A 88 16.16 0.76 13.06
C ARG A 88 16.45 2.25 13.23
N ARG A 89 16.23 3.06 12.21
CA ARG A 89 16.56 4.50 12.27
C ARG A 89 15.34 5.40 12.33
N LEU A 90 14.18 4.91 11.89
CA LEU A 90 12.99 5.76 11.79
C LEU A 90 11.88 5.32 12.73
N ILE A 91 11.47 4.06 12.71
CA ILE A 91 10.31 3.59 13.48
C ILE A 91 10.69 3.26 14.93
N LEU A 92 11.67 2.37 15.12
CA LEU A 92 11.98 1.85 16.45
C LEU A 92 12.57 2.88 17.42
N PRO A 93 13.38 3.89 17.01
CA PRO A 93 13.80 4.96 17.91
C PRO A 93 12.63 5.78 18.47
N GLU A 94 11.57 5.95 17.69
CA GLU A 94 10.37 6.69 18.09
C GLU A 94 9.31 5.83 18.79
N LEU A 95 9.56 4.53 18.99
CA LEU A 95 8.58 3.57 19.52
C LEU A 95 7.96 4.02 20.86
N ARG A 96 8.76 4.55 21.78
CA ARG A 96 8.28 5.03 23.09
C ARG A 96 7.37 6.25 22.93
N GLY A 97 7.74 7.14 22.01
CA GLY A 97 6.94 8.30 21.69
C GLY A 97 5.64 7.90 20.99
N THR A 98 5.71 7.02 20.02
CA THR A 98 4.53 6.45 19.33
C THR A 98 3.60 5.75 20.32
N TYR A 99 4.16 5.00 21.27
CA TYR A 99 3.38 4.35 22.34
C TYR A 99 2.61 5.37 23.19
N THR A 100 3.30 6.44 23.64
CA THR A 100 2.68 7.47 24.47
C THR A 100 1.56 8.20 23.72
N ASP A 101 1.81 8.60 22.47
CA ASP A 101 0.83 9.28 21.63
C ASP A 101 -0.39 8.38 21.40
N LEU A 102 -0.16 7.12 21.05
CA LEU A 102 -1.22 6.17 20.77
C LEU A 102 -2.01 5.78 22.02
N LEU A 103 -1.35 5.68 23.19
CA LEU A 103 -2.00 5.42 24.47
C LEU A 103 -3.01 6.53 24.80
N ASN A 104 -2.61 7.79 24.60
CA ASN A 104 -3.48 8.94 24.83
C ASN A 104 -4.63 8.97 23.78
N ALA A 105 -4.34 8.70 22.52
CA ALA A 105 -5.35 8.66 21.46
C ALA A 105 -6.37 7.53 21.65
N ALA A 106 -5.95 6.38 22.16
CA ALA A 106 -6.79 5.21 22.39
C ALA A 106 -7.59 5.26 23.68
N ALA A 107 -7.36 6.28 24.53
CA ALA A 107 -8.10 6.42 25.79
C ALA A 107 -9.61 6.59 25.52
N GLY A 108 -10.39 5.59 25.96
CA GLY A 108 -11.84 5.54 25.76
C GLY A 108 -12.29 5.17 24.34
N ALA A 109 -11.39 4.65 23.49
CA ALA A 109 -11.79 4.02 22.25
C ALA A 109 -12.40 2.63 22.51
N ASP A 110 -13.47 2.29 21.82
CA ASP A 110 -14.09 0.96 21.86
C ASP A 110 -13.29 -0.04 21.03
N LEU A 111 -12.66 0.44 19.94
CA LEU A 111 -11.86 -0.34 19.03
C LEU A 111 -10.69 0.49 18.47
N MET A 112 -9.54 -0.15 18.30
CA MET A 112 -8.40 0.40 17.58
C MET A 112 -8.13 -0.42 16.32
N ILE A 113 -7.90 0.24 15.18
CA ILE A 113 -7.50 -0.36 13.91
C ILE A 113 -6.12 0.17 13.58
N ALA A 114 -5.12 -0.70 13.47
CA ALA A 114 -3.75 -0.27 13.26
C ALA A 114 -3.12 -0.92 12.02
N CYS A 115 -2.44 -0.09 11.20
CA CYS A 115 -1.60 -0.56 10.13
C CYS A 115 -0.30 -1.16 10.67
N GLU A 116 0.33 -2.01 9.88
CA GLU A 116 1.44 -2.87 10.27
C GLU A 116 2.71 -2.16 10.78
N LEU A 117 2.93 -0.91 10.39
CA LEU A 117 4.10 -0.13 10.86
C LEU A 117 3.90 0.48 12.26
N VAL A 118 2.70 0.40 12.83
CA VAL A 118 2.40 0.92 14.18
C VAL A 118 2.72 -0.14 15.23
N TYR A 119 4.01 -0.42 15.45
CA TYR A 119 4.47 -1.46 16.41
C TYR A 119 4.11 -1.19 17.86
N ALA A 120 3.65 0.01 18.19
CA ALA A 120 3.09 0.35 19.49
C ALA A 120 1.66 -0.18 19.70
N ALA A 121 0.91 -0.49 18.62
CA ALA A 121 -0.51 -0.85 18.71
C ALA A 121 -0.77 -2.10 19.59
N PRO A 122 -0.07 -3.23 19.40
CA PRO A 122 -0.29 -4.39 20.28
C PRO A 122 0.04 -4.10 21.75
N LEU A 123 1.01 -3.22 22.04
CA LEU A 123 1.39 -2.86 23.40
C LEU A 123 0.29 -2.00 24.07
N VAL A 124 -0.24 -1.03 23.34
CA VAL A 124 -1.35 -0.18 23.80
C VAL A 124 -2.62 -1.01 23.99
N ALA A 125 -2.93 -1.90 23.05
CA ALA A 125 -4.08 -2.79 23.15
C ALA A 125 -4.00 -3.68 24.38
N GLU A 126 -2.83 -4.27 24.67
CA GLU A 126 -2.59 -5.08 25.85
C GLU A 126 -2.68 -4.26 27.15
N LYS A 127 -2.13 -3.03 27.15
CA LYS A 127 -2.12 -2.15 28.33
C LYS A 127 -3.50 -1.63 28.73
N LEU A 128 -4.30 -1.25 27.73
CA LEU A 128 -5.65 -0.70 27.93
C LEU A 128 -6.75 -1.78 27.95
N GLY A 129 -6.45 -3.00 27.51
CA GLY A 129 -7.46 -4.03 27.30
C GLY A 129 -8.43 -3.71 26.14
N VAL A 130 -8.06 -2.78 25.24
CA VAL A 130 -8.88 -2.40 24.10
C VAL A 130 -8.80 -3.46 23.00
N ARG A 131 -9.92 -3.79 22.37
CA ARG A 131 -9.92 -4.64 21.16
C ARG A 131 -9.22 -3.91 20.04
N TRP A 132 -8.52 -4.67 19.21
CA TRP A 132 -7.87 -4.07 18.06
C TRP A 132 -7.92 -4.96 16.82
N VAL A 133 -7.71 -4.35 15.65
CA VAL A 133 -7.70 -4.96 14.33
C VAL A 133 -6.37 -4.62 13.66
N SER A 134 -5.75 -5.60 13.03
CA SER A 134 -4.59 -5.36 12.17
C SER A 134 -5.06 -5.10 10.74
N ALA A 135 -4.66 -3.98 10.16
CA ALA A 135 -4.87 -3.67 8.75
C ALA A 135 -3.57 -3.96 7.97
N ILE A 136 -3.60 -4.98 7.12
CA ILE A 136 -2.47 -5.45 6.31
C ILE A 136 -2.71 -5.08 4.86
N LEU A 137 -1.81 -4.29 4.29
CA LEU A 137 -2.00 -3.66 2.99
C LEU A 137 -1.35 -4.42 1.84
N SER A 138 -0.46 -5.38 2.13
CA SER A 138 0.29 -6.11 1.10
C SER A 138 0.50 -7.58 1.48
N PRO A 139 0.48 -8.51 0.50
CA PRO A 139 0.74 -9.92 0.75
C PRO A 139 2.08 -10.21 1.40
N CYS A 140 3.14 -9.45 1.07
CA CYS A 140 4.47 -9.68 1.60
C CYS A 140 4.55 -9.54 3.13
N SER A 141 3.63 -8.83 3.73
CA SER A 141 3.57 -8.62 5.17
C SER A 141 3.20 -9.88 5.95
N PHE A 142 2.57 -10.87 5.32
CA PHE A 142 2.26 -12.14 5.96
C PHE A 142 3.47 -13.06 6.12
N LEU A 143 4.55 -12.85 5.35
CA LEU A 143 5.74 -13.69 5.34
C LEU A 143 5.40 -15.19 5.24
N SER A 144 4.49 -15.53 4.31
CA SER A 144 4.02 -16.90 4.14
C SER A 144 5.10 -17.81 3.57
N ALA A 145 5.25 -18.99 4.16
CA ALA A 145 6.10 -20.04 3.63
C ALA A 145 5.44 -20.82 2.46
N HIS A 146 4.11 -20.73 2.35
CA HIS A 146 3.33 -21.39 1.29
C HIS A 146 3.26 -20.56 0.00
N ASP A 147 3.30 -19.23 0.12
CA ASP A 147 3.40 -18.30 -1.02
C ASP A 147 4.48 -17.24 -0.75
N PRO A 148 5.78 -17.62 -0.84
CA PRO A 148 6.90 -16.75 -0.50
C PRO A 148 6.93 -15.48 -1.35
N SER A 149 7.09 -14.36 -0.68
CA SER A 149 7.17 -13.04 -1.29
C SER A 149 8.58 -12.73 -1.80
N LEU A 150 8.65 -11.91 -2.84
CA LEU A 150 9.91 -11.35 -3.32
C LEU A 150 10.36 -10.21 -2.40
N LEU A 151 11.21 -10.51 -1.43
CA LEU A 151 11.81 -9.51 -0.57
C LEU A 151 12.94 -8.79 -1.29
N VAL A 152 12.81 -7.47 -1.45
CA VAL A 152 13.73 -6.65 -2.26
C VAL A 152 15.17 -6.70 -1.79
N ASN A 153 15.41 -6.81 -0.49
CA ASN A 153 16.74 -6.89 0.12
C ASN A 153 17.38 -8.30 0.05
N ILE A 154 16.59 -9.34 -0.21
CA ILE A 154 17.05 -10.72 -0.30
C ILE A 154 16.36 -11.45 -1.48
N PRO A 155 16.49 -10.96 -2.72
CA PRO A 155 15.74 -11.50 -3.86
C PRO A 155 16.11 -12.97 -4.18
N ALA A 156 17.28 -13.43 -3.74
CA ALA A 156 17.68 -14.81 -3.91
C ALA A 156 16.75 -15.81 -3.19
N LEU A 157 16.13 -15.43 -2.07
CA LEU A 157 15.18 -16.29 -1.36
C LEU A 157 13.95 -16.62 -2.20
N TYR A 158 13.53 -15.72 -3.09
CA TYR A 158 12.39 -15.98 -3.97
C TYR A 158 12.61 -17.16 -4.92
N ARG A 159 13.88 -17.51 -5.22
CA ARG A 159 14.21 -18.70 -6.01
C ARG A 159 13.83 -20.00 -5.30
N LEU A 160 13.75 -19.98 -3.98
CA LEU A 160 13.34 -21.13 -3.15
C LEU A 160 11.82 -21.36 -3.15
N ARG A 161 10.99 -20.46 -3.70
CA ARG A 161 9.52 -20.57 -3.66
C ARG A 161 8.98 -21.90 -4.17
N THR A 162 9.71 -22.58 -5.09
CA THR A 162 9.35 -23.88 -5.63
C THR A 162 9.93 -25.07 -4.86
N ALA A 163 10.76 -24.82 -3.85
CA ALA A 163 11.42 -25.86 -3.06
C ALA A 163 10.51 -26.49 -1.98
N GLY A 164 9.29 -25.93 -1.82
CA GLY A 164 8.30 -26.41 -0.87
C GLY A 164 8.30 -25.64 0.44
N TRP A 165 7.12 -25.62 1.10
CA TRP A 165 6.84 -24.78 2.26
C TRP A 165 7.80 -24.99 3.44
N ARG A 166 8.30 -26.21 3.65
CA ARG A 166 9.24 -26.50 4.76
C ARG A 166 10.58 -25.79 4.58
N ILE A 167 11.11 -25.77 3.36
CA ILE A 167 12.37 -25.08 3.04
C ILE A 167 12.16 -23.57 3.13
N ASN A 168 11.04 -23.06 2.59
CA ASN A 168 10.69 -21.66 2.68
C ASN A 168 10.54 -21.23 4.16
N ARG A 169 9.89 -22.05 5.00
CA ARG A 169 9.75 -21.78 6.42
C ARG A 169 11.09 -21.70 7.12
N LEU A 170 11.98 -22.65 6.87
CA LEU A 170 13.35 -22.61 7.42
C LEU A 170 14.10 -21.34 7.00
N ALA A 171 14.00 -20.94 5.72
CA ALA A 171 14.62 -19.73 5.23
C ALA A 171 14.07 -18.46 5.91
N LEU A 172 12.75 -18.39 6.12
CA LEU A 172 12.10 -17.29 6.86
C LEU A 172 12.54 -17.27 8.32
N ASP A 173 12.58 -18.41 9.00
CA ASP A 173 13.00 -18.52 10.40
C ASP A 173 14.45 -18.07 10.58
N LEU A 174 15.35 -18.43 9.67
CA LEU A 174 16.74 -17.96 9.65
C LEU A 174 16.82 -16.44 9.44
N GLY A 175 16.01 -15.89 8.54
CA GLY A 175 15.92 -14.44 8.31
C GLY A 175 15.42 -13.69 9.55
N CYS A 176 14.38 -14.21 10.22
CA CYS A 176 13.87 -13.67 11.48
C CYS A 176 14.91 -13.75 12.62
N LEU A 177 15.65 -14.86 12.70
CA LEU A 177 16.74 -15.01 13.66
C LEU A 177 17.85 -13.98 13.44
N ALA A 178 18.26 -13.77 12.19
CA ALA A 178 19.30 -12.79 11.82
C ALA A 178 18.89 -11.34 12.18
N THR A 179 17.60 -11.00 12.09
CA THR A 179 17.08 -9.68 12.40
C THR A 179 16.52 -9.55 13.82
N ARG A 180 16.60 -10.60 14.64
CA ARG A 180 16.01 -10.65 15.98
C ARG A 180 16.42 -9.48 16.88
N HIS A 181 17.67 -9.05 16.81
CA HIS A 181 18.22 -7.94 17.59
C HIS A 181 17.64 -6.57 17.21
N TRP A 182 17.03 -6.43 16.02
CA TRP A 182 16.36 -5.18 15.65
C TRP A 182 15.20 -4.86 16.60
N TRP A 183 14.56 -5.88 17.13
CA TRP A 183 13.35 -5.79 17.95
C TRP A 183 13.61 -5.63 19.45
N ASP A 184 14.87 -5.45 19.86
CA ASP A 184 15.21 -5.21 21.28
C ASP A 184 14.48 -4.01 21.86
N PRO A 185 14.31 -2.85 21.16
CA PRO A 185 13.53 -1.73 21.69
C PRO A 185 12.07 -2.10 22.04
N VAL A 186 11.45 -3.02 21.28
CA VAL A 186 10.09 -3.51 21.60
C VAL A 186 10.10 -4.35 22.87
N ARG A 187 11.09 -5.25 23.04
CA ARG A 187 11.23 -6.10 24.23
C ARG A 187 11.52 -5.27 25.48
N GLU A 188 12.37 -4.25 25.35
CA GLU A 188 12.68 -3.32 26.44
C GLU A 188 11.43 -2.55 26.85
N LEU A 189 10.70 -1.98 25.90
CA LEU A 189 9.46 -1.25 26.21
C LEU A 189 8.42 -2.19 26.88
N ARG A 190 8.25 -3.42 26.39
CA ARG A 190 7.35 -4.39 27.03
C ARG A 190 7.75 -4.69 28.49
N ARG A 191 9.06 -4.83 28.74
CA ARG A 191 9.59 -5.04 30.10
C ARG A 191 9.26 -3.87 31.02
N ASP A 192 9.51 -2.63 30.54
CA ASP A 192 9.26 -1.42 31.32
C ASP A 192 7.76 -1.21 31.63
N LEU A 193 6.89 -1.68 30.74
CA LEU A 193 5.44 -1.61 30.90
C LEU A 193 4.86 -2.76 31.74
N GLY A 194 5.68 -3.74 32.14
CA GLY A 194 5.22 -4.95 32.84
C GLY A 194 4.40 -5.89 31.97
N LEU A 195 4.58 -5.84 30.64
CA LEU A 195 3.91 -6.71 29.68
C LEU A 195 4.73 -7.98 29.42
N ARG A 196 4.11 -8.99 28.82
CA ARG A 196 4.79 -10.24 28.44
C ARG A 196 5.96 -9.96 27.50
N ILE A 197 7.18 -10.42 27.87
CA ILE A 197 8.42 -10.11 27.13
C ILE A 197 8.59 -10.98 25.89
N GLU A 198 8.09 -12.22 25.91
CA GLU A 198 8.14 -13.10 24.75
C GLU A 198 7.29 -12.51 23.63
N CYS A 199 7.95 -11.99 22.61
CA CYS A 199 7.31 -11.35 21.47
C CYS A 199 8.05 -11.66 20.18
N ASP A 200 7.28 -11.65 19.08
CA ASP A 200 7.75 -11.75 17.73
C ASP A 200 7.06 -10.65 16.89
N PRO A 201 7.56 -9.40 16.98
CA PRO A 201 6.91 -8.24 16.35
C PRO A 201 6.79 -8.34 14.83
N LEU A 202 7.72 -9.05 14.18
CA LEU A 202 7.75 -9.16 12.73
C LEU A 202 6.75 -10.18 12.18
N VAL A 203 6.55 -11.31 12.88
CA VAL A 203 5.80 -12.44 12.33
C VAL A 203 4.45 -12.65 12.99
N ARG A 204 4.35 -12.46 14.31
CA ARG A 204 3.13 -12.80 15.07
C ARG A 204 2.43 -11.63 15.73
N ASP A 205 3.18 -10.79 16.46
CA ASP A 205 2.56 -9.81 17.36
C ASP A 205 1.94 -8.61 16.62
N LYS A 206 2.30 -8.40 15.36
CA LYS A 206 1.65 -7.41 14.49
C LYS A 206 0.23 -7.84 14.06
N PHE A 207 -0.14 -9.08 14.29
CA PHE A 207 -1.47 -9.58 13.97
C PHE A 207 -2.35 -9.59 15.22
N SER A 208 -3.49 -8.92 15.14
CA SER A 208 -4.49 -8.96 16.18
C SER A 208 -5.08 -10.36 16.33
N ARG A 209 -5.32 -10.76 17.57
CA ARG A 209 -6.06 -12.00 17.88
C ARG A 209 -7.57 -11.89 17.58
N HIS A 210 -8.11 -10.67 17.39
CA HIS A 210 -9.53 -10.47 17.20
C HIS A 210 -9.90 -10.48 15.72
N LEU A 211 -9.18 -9.70 14.91
CA LEU A 211 -9.41 -9.59 13.46
C LEU A 211 -8.15 -9.10 12.75
N VAL A 212 -7.84 -9.70 11.63
CA VAL A 212 -6.81 -9.26 10.67
C VAL A 212 -7.52 -8.96 9.35
N LEU A 213 -7.42 -7.74 8.88
CA LEU A 213 -7.94 -7.32 7.58
C LEU A 213 -6.82 -7.35 6.54
N ALA A 214 -6.89 -8.25 5.57
CA ALA A 214 -6.01 -8.29 4.41
C ALA A 214 -6.60 -7.41 3.31
N LEU A 215 -6.23 -6.13 3.30
CA LEU A 215 -6.80 -5.08 2.44
C LEU A 215 -6.20 -5.08 1.03
N PHE A 216 -6.17 -6.24 0.42
CA PHE A 216 -5.81 -6.48 -0.98
C PHE A 216 -6.63 -7.63 -1.56
N SER A 217 -6.78 -7.61 -2.89
CA SER A 217 -7.60 -8.61 -3.60
C SER A 217 -7.06 -10.03 -3.44
N ARG A 218 -7.98 -11.00 -3.28
CA ARG A 218 -7.66 -12.43 -3.34
C ARG A 218 -7.09 -12.86 -4.68
N HIS A 219 -7.29 -12.07 -5.73
CA HIS A 219 -6.74 -12.32 -7.06
C HIS A 219 -5.26 -11.93 -7.15
N LEU A 220 -4.76 -11.03 -6.28
CA LEU A 220 -3.34 -10.73 -6.15
C LEU A 220 -2.62 -11.81 -5.33
N ALA A 221 -3.21 -12.21 -4.19
CA ALA A 221 -2.70 -13.30 -3.35
C ALA A 221 -3.86 -13.95 -2.59
N GLN A 222 -3.95 -15.27 -2.63
CA GLN A 222 -4.98 -16.02 -1.91
C GLN A 222 -4.58 -16.27 -0.45
N PRO A 223 -5.54 -16.47 0.47
CA PRO A 223 -5.26 -16.89 1.83
C PRO A 223 -4.38 -18.13 1.87
N GLN A 224 -3.42 -18.15 2.79
CA GLN A 224 -2.49 -19.27 2.95
C GLN A 224 -2.72 -19.98 4.29
N PRO A 225 -2.34 -21.28 4.40
CA PRO A 225 -2.54 -22.06 5.63
C PRO A 225 -1.81 -21.51 6.85
N ASP A 226 -0.77 -20.72 6.64
CA ASP A 226 0.04 -20.10 7.70
C ASP A 226 -0.32 -18.64 8.02
N TRP A 227 -1.40 -18.12 7.39
CA TRP A 227 -1.98 -16.85 7.81
C TRP A 227 -2.76 -17.01 9.11
N PRO A 228 -2.91 -15.94 9.92
CA PRO A 228 -3.77 -15.98 11.11
C PRO A 228 -5.20 -16.42 10.76
N ALA A 229 -5.75 -17.34 11.54
CA ALA A 229 -7.07 -17.92 11.25
C ALA A 229 -8.22 -16.89 11.24
N GLN A 230 -8.07 -15.77 11.98
CA GLN A 230 -9.01 -14.66 12.05
C GLN A 230 -8.81 -13.64 10.91
N THR A 231 -8.15 -14.02 9.82
CA THR A 231 -7.95 -13.14 8.68
C THR A 231 -9.19 -13.09 7.80
N VAL A 232 -9.69 -11.88 7.56
CA VAL A 232 -10.71 -11.57 6.56
C VAL A 232 -10.03 -10.81 5.43
N GLN A 233 -10.25 -11.26 4.19
CA GLN A 233 -9.70 -10.65 2.99
C GLN A 233 -10.82 -10.05 2.14
N PRO A 234 -11.18 -8.78 2.36
CA PRO A 234 -12.32 -8.16 1.68
C PRO A 234 -11.99 -7.65 0.27
N GLY A 235 -10.72 -7.45 -0.06
CA GLY A 235 -10.26 -6.80 -1.27
C GLY A 235 -9.55 -5.48 -0.99
N PHE A 236 -9.33 -4.66 -2.03
CA PHE A 236 -8.70 -3.35 -1.88
C PHE A 236 -9.68 -2.31 -1.35
N ALA A 237 -9.37 -1.67 -0.23
CA ALA A 237 -10.12 -0.51 0.28
C ALA A 237 -9.76 0.75 -0.54
N PHE A 238 -10.44 0.94 -1.67
CA PHE A 238 -10.21 2.08 -2.55
C PHE A 238 -10.70 3.39 -1.93
N PHE A 239 -9.84 4.39 -1.95
CA PHE A 239 -10.16 5.76 -1.60
C PHE A 239 -10.15 6.62 -2.87
N ASP A 240 -11.33 6.81 -3.43
CA ASP A 240 -11.53 7.72 -4.56
C ASP A 240 -12.05 9.04 -3.99
N GLN A 241 -11.15 10.00 -3.80
CA GLN A 241 -11.53 11.32 -3.29
C GLN A 241 -12.49 12.00 -4.26
N GLN A 242 -13.77 12.03 -3.92
CA GLN A 242 -14.80 12.75 -4.64
C GLN A 242 -14.87 14.19 -4.10
N ASN A 243 -13.85 15.00 -4.36
CA ASN A 243 -14.01 16.44 -4.21
C ASN A 243 -14.67 16.99 -5.49
N ALA A 244 -15.41 18.09 -5.38
CA ALA A 244 -16.04 18.76 -6.52
C ALA A 244 -15.04 19.13 -7.65
N ASP A 245 -13.74 19.27 -7.29
CA ASP A 245 -12.61 19.55 -8.20
C ASP A 245 -11.92 18.28 -8.75
N SER A 246 -12.51 17.10 -8.57
CA SER A 246 -11.88 15.82 -8.92
C SER A 246 -12.04 15.43 -10.41
N HIS A 247 -12.58 16.30 -11.26
CA HIS A 247 -12.61 16.07 -12.69
C HIS A 247 -11.24 16.33 -13.33
N PRO A 248 -10.87 15.61 -14.40
CA PRO A 248 -9.68 15.94 -15.18
C PRO A 248 -9.75 17.41 -15.63
N SER A 249 -8.62 18.11 -15.57
CA SER A 249 -8.60 19.47 -16.13
C SER A 249 -9.10 19.45 -17.57
N PRO A 250 -9.70 20.55 -18.06
CA PRO A 250 -10.15 20.63 -19.46
C PRO A 250 -9.06 20.25 -20.47
N GLU A 251 -7.81 20.60 -20.17
CA GLU A 251 -6.64 20.25 -20.99
C GLU A 251 -6.39 18.74 -21.00
N LEU A 252 -6.42 18.07 -19.83
CA LEU A 252 -6.25 16.64 -19.77
C LEU A 252 -7.42 15.91 -20.42
N ALA A 253 -8.65 16.37 -20.22
CA ALA A 253 -9.84 15.81 -20.87
C ALA A 253 -9.75 15.93 -22.39
N ALA A 254 -9.36 17.10 -22.91
CA ALA A 254 -9.13 17.31 -24.33
C ALA A 254 -7.99 16.43 -24.85
N PHE A 255 -6.88 16.33 -24.10
CA PHE A 255 -5.79 15.43 -24.44
C PHE A 255 -6.29 13.98 -24.54
N LEU A 256 -7.00 13.46 -23.56
CA LEU A 256 -7.50 12.08 -23.59
C LEU A 256 -8.45 11.80 -24.75
N ALA A 257 -9.28 12.79 -25.14
CA ALA A 257 -10.24 12.67 -26.22
C ALA A 257 -9.61 12.79 -27.61
N ALA A 258 -8.44 13.42 -27.76
CA ALA A 258 -7.86 13.84 -29.05
C ALA A 258 -7.15 12.75 -29.86
N GLY A 259 -7.19 11.46 -29.45
CA GLY A 259 -6.50 10.39 -30.19
C GLY A 259 -6.39 9.07 -29.45
N ASP A 260 -5.44 8.24 -29.88
CA ASP A 260 -5.22 6.91 -29.30
C ASP A 260 -4.98 6.95 -27.79
N ALA A 261 -5.37 5.86 -27.12
CA ALA A 261 -5.14 5.67 -25.69
C ALA A 261 -3.66 5.88 -25.31
N PRO A 262 -3.35 6.79 -24.37
CA PRO A 262 -1.97 7.09 -23.97
C PRO A 262 -1.38 6.00 -23.08
N ILE A 263 -0.04 5.98 -22.97
CA ILE A 263 0.64 5.30 -21.89
C ILE A 263 0.64 6.24 -20.67
N VAL A 264 0.21 5.76 -19.52
CA VAL A 264 0.23 6.53 -18.26
C VAL A 264 1.42 6.10 -17.41
N PHE A 265 2.26 7.07 -17.04
CA PHE A 265 3.44 6.88 -16.21
C PHE A 265 3.25 7.56 -14.86
N THR A 266 3.49 6.83 -13.76
CA THR A 266 3.39 7.36 -12.39
C THR A 266 4.32 6.63 -11.45
N LEU A 267 4.78 7.32 -10.41
CA LEU A 267 5.59 6.73 -9.33
C LEU A 267 4.85 6.67 -7.98
N GLY A 268 3.54 6.90 -8.00
CA GLY A 268 2.74 6.93 -6.78
C GLY A 268 3.05 8.14 -5.90
N SER A 269 2.75 8.03 -4.61
CA SER A 269 2.85 9.16 -3.68
C SER A 269 4.23 9.35 -3.05
N THR A 270 5.11 8.37 -3.14
CA THR A 270 6.42 8.39 -2.48
C THR A 270 7.55 8.51 -3.50
N ALA A 271 7.70 7.56 -4.40
CA ALA A 271 8.82 7.52 -5.36
C ALA A 271 8.80 8.70 -6.36
N VAL A 272 7.66 9.39 -6.50
CA VAL A 272 7.54 10.64 -7.27
C VAL A 272 8.48 11.75 -6.78
N HIS A 273 8.90 11.71 -5.52
CA HIS A 273 9.85 12.68 -4.93
C HIS A 273 11.33 12.29 -5.13
N ASN A 274 11.59 11.08 -5.68
CA ASN A 274 12.93 10.60 -6.02
C ASN A 274 12.91 9.86 -7.37
N PRO A 275 12.44 10.50 -8.47
CA PRO A 275 12.16 9.80 -9.74
C PRO A 275 13.42 9.35 -10.49
N GLY A 276 14.58 9.96 -10.23
CA GLY A 276 15.75 9.77 -11.08
C GLY A 276 15.44 10.19 -12.53
N ASN A 277 15.82 9.37 -13.50
CA ASN A 277 15.58 9.58 -14.93
C ASN A 277 14.25 8.97 -15.42
N PHE A 278 13.35 8.58 -14.51
CA PHE A 278 12.13 7.84 -14.88
C PHE A 278 11.27 8.58 -15.92
N TYR A 279 10.97 9.85 -15.69
CA TYR A 279 10.06 10.59 -16.57
C TYR A 279 10.69 10.88 -17.94
N GLU A 280 11.98 11.22 -17.99
CA GLU A 280 12.73 11.45 -19.23
C GLU A 280 12.79 10.17 -20.08
N ALA A 281 13.14 9.04 -19.46
CA ALA A 281 13.17 7.74 -20.12
C ALA A 281 11.78 7.30 -20.59
N SER A 282 10.73 7.57 -19.80
CA SER A 282 9.34 7.27 -20.14
C SER A 282 8.85 8.06 -21.35
N MET A 283 9.11 9.36 -21.39
CA MET A 283 8.77 10.25 -22.49
C MET A 283 9.45 9.80 -23.80
N GLU A 284 10.75 9.50 -23.72
CA GLU A 284 11.51 9.05 -24.90
C GLU A 284 11.06 7.65 -25.36
N ALA A 285 10.72 6.74 -24.43
CA ALA A 285 10.18 5.43 -24.78
C ALA A 285 8.83 5.55 -25.51
N ALA A 286 7.92 6.41 -25.00
CA ALA A 286 6.64 6.68 -25.66
C ALA A 286 6.83 7.29 -27.05
N ARG A 287 7.76 8.26 -27.21
CA ARG A 287 8.11 8.86 -28.49
C ARG A 287 8.58 7.83 -29.52
N ARG A 288 9.46 6.92 -29.14
CA ARG A 288 9.99 5.84 -30.01
C ARG A 288 8.89 4.88 -30.48
N LEU A 289 7.88 4.67 -29.64
CA LEU A 289 6.73 3.83 -29.96
C LEU A 289 5.64 4.57 -30.74
N GLY A 290 5.80 5.87 -31.05
CA GLY A 290 4.77 6.70 -31.64
C GLY A 290 3.51 6.79 -30.78
N ARG A 291 3.64 6.69 -29.44
CA ARG A 291 2.51 6.69 -28.51
C ARG A 291 2.43 7.98 -27.73
N ARG A 292 1.19 8.35 -27.40
CA ARG A 292 0.89 9.47 -26.52
C ARG A 292 1.20 9.06 -25.06
N ALA A 293 1.58 10.03 -24.24
CA ALA A 293 1.96 9.79 -22.85
C ALA A 293 1.32 10.79 -21.88
N VAL A 294 0.91 10.31 -20.71
CA VAL A 294 0.56 11.12 -19.54
C VAL A 294 1.61 10.86 -18.47
N LEU A 295 2.28 11.91 -18.00
CA LEU A 295 3.29 11.88 -16.94
C LEU A 295 2.65 12.41 -15.66
N LEU A 296 2.19 11.51 -14.79
CA LEU A 296 1.50 11.87 -13.55
C LEU A 296 2.49 12.07 -12.42
N GLY A 297 2.51 13.26 -11.82
CA GLY A 297 3.43 13.66 -10.75
C GLY A 297 4.76 14.23 -11.26
N ALA A 298 4.96 14.37 -12.55
CA ALA A 298 6.16 15.03 -13.09
C ALA A 298 6.14 16.54 -12.76
N ASN A 299 7.30 17.06 -12.36
CA ASN A 299 7.45 18.48 -11.99
C ASN A 299 7.66 19.41 -13.19
N ALA A 300 7.59 18.90 -14.42
CA ALA A 300 7.85 19.68 -15.60
C ALA A 300 6.52 20.16 -16.23
N ALA A 301 6.48 21.42 -16.63
CA ALA A 301 5.45 21.96 -17.50
C ALA A 301 5.66 21.40 -18.94
N ILE A 302 5.50 20.09 -19.11
CA ILE A 302 5.58 19.43 -20.41
C ILE A 302 4.17 19.33 -20.95
N ASN A 303 3.89 20.09 -22.00
CA ASN A 303 2.64 20.00 -22.74
C ASN A 303 2.96 20.09 -24.24
N THR A 304 2.93 18.94 -24.90
CA THR A 304 3.12 18.79 -26.34
C THR A 304 1.91 18.05 -26.93
N PRO A 305 1.70 18.03 -28.24
CA PRO A 305 0.61 17.26 -28.82
C PRO A 305 0.54 15.79 -28.41
N ASN A 306 1.67 15.20 -28.05
CA ASN A 306 1.79 13.78 -27.69
C ASN A 306 2.10 13.49 -26.23
N VAL A 307 2.46 14.49 -25.42
CA VAL A 307 2.83 14.30 -24.00
C VAL A 307 2.23 15.41 -23.17
N ILE A 308 1.52 15.02 -22.10
CA ILE A 308 1.04 15.94 -21.07
C ILE A 308 1.56 15.53 -19.71
N ALA A 309 2.09 16.47 -18.94
CA ALA A 309 2.44 16.28 -17.55
C ALA A 309 1.36 16.89 -16.65
N VAL A 310 0.89 16.12 -15.68
CA VAL A 310 -0.13 16.57 -14.71
C VAL A 310 0.35 16.27 -13.29
N PRO A 311 0.21 17.21 -12.35
CA PRO A 311 0.74 17.02 -10.99
C PRO A 311 -0.05 15.95 -10.22
N TYR A 312 -1.36 15.92 -10.37
CA TYR A 312 -2.25 14.97 -9.71
C TYR A 312 -3.56 14.80 -10.48
N VAL A 313 -4.03 13.57 -10.53
CA VAL A 313 -5.38 13.19 -10.96
C VAL A 313 -5.72 11.86 -10.25
N PRO A 314 -6.97 11.63 -9.80
CA PRO A 314 -7.38 10.34 -9.26
C PRO A 314 -7.14 9.19 -10.27
N TYR A 315 -6.56 8.10 -9.79
CA TYR A 315 -6.27 6.93 -10.66
C TYR A 315 -7.52 6.35 -11.31
N SER A 316 -8.67 6.41 -10.64
CA SER A 316 -9.96 6.01 -11.18
C SER A 316 -10.36 6.75 -12.47
N GLN A 317 -9.80 7.92 -12.71
CA GLN A 317 -10.10 8.73 -13.92
C GLN A 317 -9.06 8.56 -15.02
N ILE A 318 -7.79 8.33 -14.67
CA ILE A 318 -6.70 8.31 -15.65
C ILE A 318 -6.27 6.89 -16.08
N PHE A 319 -6.45 5.89 -15.23
CA PHE A 319 -6.05 4.53 -15.57
C PHE A 319 -7.00 3.83 -16.57
N PRO A 320 -8.35 3.97 -16.49
CA PRO A 320 -9.25 3.32 -17.45
C PRO A 320 -9.01 3.69 -18.91
N PRO A 321 -8.74 4.96 -19.30
CA PRO A 321 -8.45 5.32 -20.70
C PRO A 321 -7.02 4.99 -21.15
N ALA A 322 -6.13 4.48 -20.28
CA ALA A 322 -4.75 4.16 -20.62
C ALA A 322 -4.63 2.95 -21.57
N ALA A 323 -3.64 2.94 -22.45
CA ALA A 323 -3.24 1.75 -23.19
C ALA A 323 -2.42 0.79 -22.33
N VAL A 324 -1.49 1.34 -21.55
CA VAL A 324 -0.64 0.64 -20.56
C VAL A 324 -0.42 1.58 -19.39
N ILE A 325 -0.34 1.03 -18.19
CA ILE A 325 -0.01 1.76 -16.96
C ILE A 325 1.39 1.37 -16.52
N VAL A 326 2.29 2.35 -16.40
CA VAL A 326 3.66 2.17 -15.89
C VAL A 326 3.72 2.78 -14.51
N HIS A 327 4.07 1.96 -13.51
CA HIS A 327 4.10 2.41 -12.12
C HIS A 327 5.11 1.65 -11.26
N GLN A 328 5.38 2.18 -10.07
CA GLN A 328 6.36 1.61 -9.13
C GLN A 328 5.92 0.27 -8.50
N GLY A 329 4.61 0.00 -8.41
CA GLY A 329 4.10 -1.25 -7.83
C GLY A 329 3.63 -1.17 -6.38
N GLY A 330 3.47 0.02 -5.79
CA GLY A 330 2.87 0.15 -4.45
C GLY A 330 1.45 -0.42 -4.42
N SER A 331 1.03 -0.97 -3.28
CA SER A 331 -0.21 -1.76 -3.14
C SER A 331 -1.46 -1.02 -3.63
N GLY A 332 -1.66 0.25 -3.21
CA GLY A 332 -2.79 1.05 -3.65
C GLY A 332 -2.80 1.33 -5.15
N THR A 333 -1.62 1.66 -5.74
CA THR A 333 -1.49 1.90 -7.19
C THR A 333 -1.74 0.62 -7.97
N THR A 334 -1.22 -0.52 -7.50
CA THR A 334 -1.45 -1.84 -8.09
C THR A 334 -2.93 -2.19 -8.10
N GLY A 335 -3.63 -2.00 -6.97
CA GLY A 335 -5.07 -2.24 -6.88
C GLY A 335 -5.88 -1.40 -7.86
N GLN A 336 -5.57 -0.10 -7.96
CA GLN A 336 -6.23 0.80 -8.92
C GLN A 336 -5.95 0.40 -10.38
N ALA A 337 -4.72 -0.02 -10.71
CA ALA A 337 -4.36 -0.49 -12.03
C ALA A 337 -5.05 -1.84 -12.38
N MET A 338 -5.12 -2.76 -11.41
CA MET A 338 -5.89 -4.00 -11.55
C MET A 338 -7.38 -3.70 -11.82
N ARG A 339 -7.99 -2.78 -11.04
CA ARG A 339 -9.39 -2.35 -11.23
C ARG A 339 -9.63 -1.71 -12.59
N ALA A 340 -8.63 -0.99 -13.13
CA ALA A 340 -8.72 -0.33 -14.43
C ALA A 340 -8.70 -1.31 -15.60
N GLY A 341 -8.10 -2.49 -15.46
CA GLY A 341 -8.08 -3.53 -16.47
C GLY A 341 -7.14 -3.26 -17.63
N ARG A 342 -6.02 -2.61 -17.36
CA ARG A 342 -5.00 -2.29 -18.35
C ARG A 342 -3.71 -3.04 -18.10
N PRO A 343 -2.96 -3.46 -19.11
CA PRO A 343 -1.64 -4.04 -18.95
C PRO A 343 -0.73 -3.13 -18.11
N MET A 344 0.11 -3.72 -17.28
CA MET A 344 0.96 -2.98 -16.34
C MET A 344 2.44 -3.22 -16.60
N LEU A 345 3.25 -2.16 -16.50
CA LEU A 345 4.70 -2.27 -16.37
C LEU A 345 5.10 -1.80 -14.97
N PHE A 346 5.71 -2.69 -14.22
CA PHE A 346 6.22 -2.41 -12.88
C PHE A 346 7.68 -1.97 -12.94
N VAL A 347 7.99 -0.85 -12.26
CA VAL A 347 9.34 -0.33 -12.10
C VAL A 347 9.58 -0.10 -10.59
N PRO A 348 9.89 -1.16 -9.81
CA PRO A 348 9.96 -1.09 -8.37
C PRO A 348 11.08 -0.20 -7.84
N TYR A 349 10.78 0.58 -6.82
CA TYR A 349 11.69 1.45 -6.07
C TYR A 349 12.07 0.87 -4.71
N GLY A 350 11.20 0.05 -4.11
CA GLY A 350 11.45 -0.61 -2.83
C GLY A 350 10.22 -1.34 -2.27
N TRP A 351 10.30 -1.80 -1.06
CA TRP A 351 9.22 -2.33 -0.23
C TRP A 351 8.50 -3.56 -0.82
N ASP A 352 7.17 -3.53 -0.81
CA ASP A 352 6.25 -4.53 -1.37
C ASP A 352 6.17 -4.50 -2.91
N GLN A 353 6.74 -3.47 -3.53
CA GLN A 353 6.52 -3.16 -4.95
C GLN A 353 7.00 -4.28 -5.87
N SER A 354 8.16 -4.86 -5.58
CA SER A 354 8.69 -5.99 -6.34
C SER A 354 7.81 -7.23 -6.22
N ASP A 355 7.28 -7.51 -5.03
CA ASP A 355 6.39 -8.65 -4.80
C ASP A 355 5.05 -8.47 -5.52
N ASN A 356 4.45 -7.29 -5.43
CA ASN A 356 3.24 -6.96 -6.18
C ASN A 356 3.45 -7.12 -7.69
N GLY A 357 4.58 -6.66 -8.22
CA GLY A 357 4.93 -6.76 -9.63
C GLY A 357 5.03 -8.21 -10.11
N VAL A 358 5.80 -9.06 -9.43
CA VAL A 358 5.95 -10.46 -9.84
C VAL A 358 4.66 -11.26 -9.67
N ARG A 359 3.77 -10.89 -8.76
CA ARG A 359 2.44 -11.49 -8.63
C ARG A 359 1.59 -11.19 -9.85
N VAL A 360 1.51 -9.93 -10.27
CA VAL A 360 0.75 -9.52 -11.46
C VAL A 360 1.39 -10.08 -12.74
N GLU A 361 2.71 -10.19 -12.82
CA GLU A 361 3.40 -10.85 -13.94
C GLU A 361 3.02 -12.33 -14.04
N ARG A 362 2.95 -13.05 -12.91
CA ARG A 362 2.46 -14.44 -12.87
C ARG A 362 1.01 -14.57 -13.34
N LEU A 363 0.17 -13.56 -13.07
CA LEU A 363 -1.21 -13.50 -13.56
C LEU A 363 -1.30 -13.19 -15.06
N GLY A 364 -0.20 -12.80 -15.69
CA GLY A 364 -0.14 -12.48 -17.11
C GLY A 364 -0.71 -11.11 -17.48
N ALA A 365 -0.96 -10.24 -16.49
CA ALA A 365 -1.51 -8.90 -16.70
C ALA A 365 -0.46 -7.78 -16.74
N GLY A 366 0.82 -8.12 -16.57
CA GLY A 366 1.91 -7.14 -16.55
C GLY A 366 3.29 -7.76 -16.74
N LEU A 367 4.31 -6.90 -16.71
CA LEU A 367 5.72 -7.25 -16.76
C LEU A 367 6.48 -6.39 -15.74
N CYS A 368 7.64 -6.88 -15.27
CA CYS A 368 8.52 -6.16 -14.37
C CYS A 368 9.80 -5.73 -15.11
N LEU A 369 10.28 -4.52 -14.78
CA LEU A 369 11.57 -4.01 -15.22
C LEU A 369 12.26 -3.37 -14.02
N SER A 370 13.50 -3.77 -13.74
CA SER A 370 14.27 -3.21 -12.63
C SER A 370 14.51 -1.71 -12.83
N ARG A 371 14.42 -0.93 -11.74
CA ARG A 371 14.76 0.51 -11.75
C ARG A 371 16.17 0.76 -12.31
N THR A 372 17.12 -0.12 -12.02
CA THR A 372 18.51 0.00 -12.49
C THR A 372 18.68 -0.26 -13.98
N GLU A 373 17.72 -0.97 -14.59
CA GLU A 373 17.71 -1.29 -16.03
C GLU A 373 16.74 -0.38 -16.80
N TYR A 374 15.99 0.51 -16.10
CA TYR A 374 14.99 1.37 -16.72
C TYR A 374 15.65 2.47 -17.53
N SER A 375 15.54 2.36 -18.84
CA SER A 375 16.03 3.32 -19.84
C SER A 375 14.99 3.44 -20.97
N ALA A 376 15.16 4.42 -21.85
CA ALA A 376 14.29 4.54 -23.02
C ALA A 376 14.30 3.29 -23.91
N ASP A 377 15.46 2.62 -24.05
CA ASP A 377 15.61 1.40 -24.85
C ASP A 377 14.86 0.22 -24.25
N THR A 378 15.13 -0.08 -22.98
CA THR A 378 14.53 -1.22 -22.28
C THR A 378 13.04 -1.01 -22.05
N ALA A 379 12.62 0.21 -21.65
CA ALA A 379 11.22 0.55 -21.47
C ALA A 379 10.43 0.43 -22.79
N SER A 380 10.94 0.96 -23.90
CA SER A 380 10.26 0.84 -25.20
C SER A 380 10.12 -0.61 -25.65
N ALA A 381 11.14 -1.45 -25.44
CA ALA A 381 11.07 -2.88 -25.78
C ALA A 381 9.99 -3.62 -24.95
N VAL A 382 9.92 -3.39 -23.65
CA VAL A 382 8.91 -4.02 -22.78
C VAL A 382 7.52 -3.49 -23.06
N LEU A 383 7.36 -2.17 -23.26
CA LEU A 383 6.09 -1.55 -23.62
C LEU A 383 5.56 -2.05 -24.97
N ALA A 384 6.44 -2.23 -25.96
CA ALA A 384 6.06 -2.82 -27.25
C ALA A 384 5.46 -4.23 -27.06
N ARG A 385 6.00 -5.04 -26.17
CA ARG A 385 5.45 -6.37 -25.85
C ARG A 385 4.07 -6.27 -25.23
N LEU A 386 3.86 -5.36 -24.25
CA LEU A 386 2.58 -5.15 -23.59
C LEU A 386 1.50 -4.63 -24.57
N LEU A 387 1.89 -3.74 -25.49
CA LEU A 387 0.99 -3.14 -26.48
C LEU A 387 0.62 -4.12 -27.60
N ASN A 388 1.59 -4.94 -28.08
CA ASN A 388 1.42 -5.74 -29.29
C ASN A 388 1.00 -7.18 -29.00
N GLN A 389 0.98 -7.64 -27.74
CA GLN A 389 0.54 -8.99 -27.39
C GLN A 389 -0.83 -8.92 -26.70
N PRO A 390 -1.95 -9.26 -27.38
CA PRO A 390 -3.30 -9.12 -26.85
C PRO A 390 -3.55 -9.86 -25.54
N ARG A 391 -2.78 -10.91 -25.25
CA ARG A 391 -2.90 -11.70 -24.02
C ARG A 391 -2.82 -10.84 -22.73
N PHE A 392 -1.98 -9.80 -22.72
CA PHE A 392 -1.84 -8.95 -21.54
C PHE A 392 -3.10 -8.11 -21.30
N ALA A 393 -3.69 -7.55 -22.38
CA ALA A 393 -4.93 -6.79 -22.28
C ALA A 393 -6.12 -7.69 -21.86
N ILE A 394 -6.20 -8.90 -22.43
CA ILE A 394 -7.22 -9.88 -22.07
C ILE A 394 -7.11 -10.24 -20.58
N LYS A 395 -5.91 -10.62 -20.12
CA LYS A 395 -5.69 -10.99 -18.71
C LYS A 395 -5.93 -9.83 -17.75
N ALA A 396 -5.55 -8.60 -18.13
CA ALA A 396 -5.82 -7.42 -17.32
C ALA A 396 -7.32 -7.14 -17.22
N ALA A 397 -8.07 -7.28 -18.32
CA ALA A 397 -9.52 -7.11 -18.34
C ALA A 397 -10.25 -8.19 -17.50
N ASP A 398 -9.84 -9.47 -17.63
CA ASP A 398 -10.38 -10.58 -16.81
C ASP A 398 -10.17 -10.31 -15.33
N LEU A 399 -8.97 -9.87 -14.95
CA LEU A 399 -8.62 -9.54 -13.58
C LEU A 399 -9.45 -8.36 -13.04
N ALA A 400 -9.65 -7.33 -13.85
CA ALA A 400 -10.46 -6.18 -13.49
C ALA A 400 -11.93 -6.55 -13.26
N ALA A 401 -12.50 -7.45 -14.09
CA ALA A 401 -13.85 -7.92 -13.91
C ALA A 401 -14.04 -8.60 -12.54
N GLN A 402 -13.03 -9.33 -12.07
CA GLN A 402 -13.04 -9.98 -10.76
C GLN A 402 -12.84 -8.97 -9.61
N VAL A 403 -11.85 -8.08 -9.72
CA VAL A 403 -11.57 -7.06 -8.68
C VAL A 403 -12.73 -6.08 -8.48
N ARG A 404 -13.46 -5.75 -9.55
CA ARG A 404 -14.63 -4.87 -9.47
C ARG A 404 -15.84 -5.50 -8.77
N GLN A 405 -15.86 -6.81 -8.62
CA GLN A 405 -16.92 -7.51 -7.87
C GLN A 405 -16.65 -7.54 -6.36
N GLU A 406 -15.44 -7.18 -5.93
CA GLU A 406 -15.09 -7.11 -4.52
C GLU A 406 -15.71 -5.85 -3.89
N ASP A 407 -16.63 -6.01 -2.96
CA ASP A 407 -17.16 -4.92 -2.12
C ASP A 407 -16.35 -4.83 -0.81
N ALA A 408 -15.10 -4.38 -0.97
CA ALA A 408 -14.13 -4.43 0.11
C ALA A 408 -14.51 -3.55 1.31
N LEU A 409 -15.11 -2.39 1.09
CA LEU A 409 -15.49 -1.48 2.18
C LEU A 409 -16.62 -2.07 3.03
N THR A 410 -17.70 -2.53 2.39
CA THR A 410 -18.80 -3.15 3.11
C THR A 410 -18.36 -4.42 3.84
N ALA A 411 -17.58 -5.29 3.19
CA ALA A 411 -17.11 -6.54 3.80
C ALA A 411 -16.17 -6.29 4.99
N ALA A 412 -15.23 -5.34 4.87
CA ALA A 412 -14.32 -4.98 5.95
C ALA A 412 -15.07 -4.36 7.12
N CYS A 413 -15.98 -3.41 6.87
CA CYS A 413 -16.73 -2.76 7.94
C CYS A 413 -17.70 -3.72 8.62
N ASN A 414 -18.33 -4.67 7.90
CA ASN A 414 -19.14 -5.73 8.52
C ASN A 414 -18.29 -6.63 9.45
N ALA A 415 -17.07 -6.98 9.04
CA ALA A 415 -16.15 -7.72 9.90
C ALA A 415 -15.73 -6.91 11.15
N ILE A 416 -15.53 -5.60 11.02
CA ILE A 416 -15.26 -4.69 12.13
C ILE A 416 -16.46 -4.64 13.08
N ASP A 417 -17.67 -4.41 12.56
CA ASP A 417 -18.90 -4.33 13.35
C ASP A 417 -19.17 -5.62 14.13
N SER A 418 -18.79 -6.78 13.58
CA SER A 418 -19.00 -8.09 14.23
C SER A 418 -18.16 -8.30 15.49
N ILE A 419 -17.13 -7.47 15.72
CA ILE A 419 -16.26 -7.55 16.89
C ILE A 419 -16.40 -6.34 17.83
N LEU A 420 -17.26 -5.36 17.49
CA LEU A 420 -17.62 -4.23 18.35
C LEU A 420 -18.63 -4.66 19.42
#